data_2c077d3a8e5b5863f02285e49f239a60
#
_entry.id   2c077d3a8e5b5863f02285e49f239a60
#
_cell.length_a   1.000
_cell.length_b   1.000
_cell.length_c   1.000
_cell.angle_alpha   90.00
_cell.angle_beta   90.00
_cell.angle_gamma   90.00
#
_symmetry.space_group_name_H-M   'P 1'
#
loop_
_entity.id
_entity.type
_entity.pdbx_description
1 polymer ?
#
loop_
_entity_poly.entity_id
_entity_poly.type
_entity_poly.pdbx_seq_one_letter_code
_entity_poly.pdbx_strand_id
1 'polypeptide(L)'
;MLKTLELKNVALIDRATIEFGEGLNVLSGETGSGKSVILDALNFVLGAKADKSIIRHGEDSCFVTAAFDVTDNPTVKGILEDYSDETPDDELIISRKLTSDGKSQIRVNGEAYSASMLKGITGYLIDVHGQSDHYSLLKSSEQLKVLDKFCKKELESEFVVLKEIISALKTVDEELKRFGGSESERAIRADILKFQIDEIENADIRDGEEEELLEKRKKIQNAEKISEAFSQAKSALTEENCALDCLSGAVRAISGISSLDKRYAEFEERLKAAYSEIEDVSESIADVSDDFDFDEAEADKVESRLDLIKNLKKKYGASASQIEEFLTEAKREYEKLVNFDVEYAKFSAQKAKLIISLNSSYKKITDIRRKFSLDFCKRVTEQLKALGMKHANFEITFSEKGEVENAPYPENGNDEVEFNFSANLGEPVKPLSKIISGGEISRFMLALKVITSGYHDISTYVFDEIDVGISGATAEVVAKKFADISRKTQVLAISHLPVVCAMSDVPIKISKIEENGKTVTVVKNLSKSEKIYEIMRIMSGENASDIAYKHAEETVNSCDAYKSRISSQI
;
A
#
# COMPACT_ATOMS: atom_id res chain seq x y z
N MET A 1 16.94 -19.18 4.73
CA MET A 1 16.61 -20.61 4.81
C MET A 1 16.05 -21.00 6.16
N LEU A 2 15.25 -22.07 6.27
CA LEU A 2 14.71 -22.57 7.54
C LEU A 2 15.83 -23.21 8.37
N LYS A 3 16.02 -22.75 9.62
CA LYS A 3 17.04 -23.29 10.56
C LYS A 3 16.42 -24.24 11.56
N THR A 4 15.33 -23.81 12.22
CA THR A 4 14.71 -24.62 13.25
C THR A 4 13.18 -24.55 13.18
N LEU A 5 12.55 -25.64 13.60
CA LEU A 5 11.11 -25.71 13.81
C LEU A 5 10.85 -26.30 15.19
N GLU A 6 10.29 -25.50 16.08
CA GLU A 6 9.91 -25.92 17.43
C GLU A 6 8.40 -26.14 17.51
N LEU A 7 8.02 -27.28 18.04
CA LEU A 7 6.65 -27.73 18.22
C LEU A 7 6.37 -27.96 19.70
N LYS A 8 5.23 -27.48 20.20
CA LYS A 8 4.74 -27.77 21.55
C LYS A 8 3.23 -27.99 21.51
N ASN A 9 2.81 -29.14 22.02
CA ASN A 9 1.41 -29.56 22.10
C ASN A 9 0.72 -29.62 20.70
N VAL A 10 1.41 -30.17 19.70
CA VAL A 10 0.93 -30.27 18.32
C VAL A 10 0.55 -31.71 18.00
N ALA A 11 -0.72 -32.01 17.84
CA ALA A 11 -1.26 -33.35 17.52
C ALA A 11 -0.65 -34.45 18.42
N LEU A 12 0.19 -35.32 17.86
CA LEU A 12 0.87 -36.40 18.60
C LEU A 12 2.20 -35.97 19.21
N ILE A 13 2.65 -34.73 18.96
CA ILE A 13 3.92 -34.20 19.43
C ILE A 13 3.69 -33.40 20.72
N ASP A 14 4.28 -33.80 21.81
CA ASP A 14 4.30 -33.03 23.05
C ASP A 14 5.29 -31.86 22.94
N ARG A 15 6.57 -32.18 22.67
CA ARG A 15 7.60 -31.21 22.38
C ARG A 15 8.62 -31.81 21.41
N ALA A 16 8.97 -31.04 20.38
CA ALA A 16 10.04 -31.41 19.46
C ALA A 16 10.74 -30.15 18.94
N THR A 17 12.05 -30.23 18.78
CA THR A 17 12.86 -29.24 18.07
C THR A 17 13.53 -29.96 16.91
N ILE A 18 13.32 -29.44 15.70
CA ILE A 18 13.87 -29.99 14.45
C ILE A 18 14.88 -28.98 13.92
N GLU A 19 16.12 -29.40 13.77
CA GLU A 19 17.18 -28.59 13.18
C GLU A 19 17.34 -28.98 11.70
N PHE A 20 17.30 -27.99 10.84
CA PHE A 20 17.51 -28.13 9.40
C PHE A 20 18.86 -27.53 9.01
N GLY A 21 19.52 -28.17 8.04
CA GLY A 21 20.77 -27.67 7.48
C GLY A 21 20.62 -27.20 6.04
N GLU A 22 21.72 -26.80 5.47
CA GLU A 22 21.81 -26.52 4.04
C GLU A 22 21.64 -27.80 3.22
N GLY A 23 21.30 -27.61 1.93
CA GLY A 23 21.16 -28.73 1.03
C GLY A 23 19.85 -29.51 1.18
N LEU A 24 19.91 -30.82 1.04
CA LEU A 24 18.75 -31.70 1.04
C LEU A 24 18.49 -32.29 2.43
N ASN A 25 17.40 -31.83 3.07
CA ASN A 25 16.89 -32.37 4.32
C ASN A 25 15.79 -33.38 4.02
N VAL A 26 15.92 -34.64 4.48
CA VAL A 26 14.91 -35.67 4.24
C VAL A 26 14.34 -36.18 5.55
N LEU A 27 13.02 -36.06 5.68
CA LEU A 27 12.25 -36.57 6.79
C LEU A 27 11.80 -37.99 6.46
N SER A 28 12.41 -38.98 7.11
CA SER A 28 12.07 -40.42 7.00
C SER A 28 11.23 -40.88 8.19
N GLY A 29 10.48 -41.95 8.02
CA GLY A 29 9.69 -42.57 9.08
C GLY A 29 8.52 -43.38 8.54
N GLU A 30 7.87 -44.17 9.39
CA GLU A 30 6.72 -44.97 9.01
C GLU A 30 5.49 -44.16 8.63
N THR A 31 4.59 -44.77 7.85
CA THR A 31 3.28 -44.15 7.57
C THR A 31 2.54 -43.89 8.87
N GLY A 32 2.04 -42.68 9.05
CA GLY A 32 1.39 -42.27 10.30
C GLY A 32 2.34 -41.95 11.47
N SER A 33 3.68 -41.88 11.27
CA SER A 33 4.64 -41.49 12.33
C SER A 33 4.58 -40.05 12.75
N GLY A 34 3.82 -39.21 12.06
CA GLY A 34 3.73 -37.78 12.36
C GLY A 34 4.39 -36.87 11.33
N LYS A 35 4.84 -37.42 10.16
CA LYS A 35 5.43 -36.59 9.08
C LYS A 35 4.50 -35.50 8.60
N SER A 36 3.22 -35.80 8.33
CA SER A 36 2.21 -34.80 7.94
C SER A 36 1.95 -33.77 9.04
N VAL A 37 2.05 -34.16 10.32
CA VAL A 37 1.90 -33.24 11.45
C VAL A 37 2.98 -32.15 11.43
N ILE A 38 4.21 -32.48 11.03
CA ILE A 38 5.30 -31.50 10.90
C ILE A 38 5.00 -30.51 9.78
N LEU A 39 4.46 -30.98 8.64
CA LEU A 39 4.04 -30.10 7.55
C LEU A 39 2.85 -29.22 7.93
N ASP A 40 1.86 -29.79 8.62
CA ASP A 40 0.71 -29.03 9.11
C ASP A 40 1.15 -27.94 10.09
N ALA A 41 2.11 -28.25 10.96
CA ALA A 41 2.69 -27.29 11.87
C ALA A 41 3.50 -26.20 11.14
N LEU A 42 4.25 -26.59 10.11
CA LEU A 42 4.99 -25.64 9.28
C LEU A 42 4.00 -24.71 8.54
N ASN A 43 2.99 -25.27 7.87
CA ASN A 43 1.95 -24.49 7.22
C ASN A 43 1.20 -23.57 8.21
N PHE A 44 0.94 -24.09 9.41
CA PHE A 44 0.31 -23.30 10.47
C PHE A 44 1.15 -22.07 10.82
N VAL A 45 2.44 -22.22 11.10
CA VAL A 45 3.31 -21.10 11.48
C VAL A 45 3.51 -20.11 10.32
N LEU A 46 3.44 -20.57 9.06
CA LEU A 46 3.54 -19.78 7.85
C LEU A 46 2.26 -18.97 7.50
N GLY A 47 1.19 -19.10 8.29
CA GLY A 47 0.00 -18.29 8.11
C GLY A 47 -1.19 -19.00 7.45
N ALA A 48 -1.15 -20.33 7.32
CA ALA A 48 -2.31 -21.11 6.90
C ALA A 48 -3.49 -20.93 7.88
N LYS A 49 -4.70 -21.25 7.41
CA LYS A 49 -5.91 -21.19 8.26
C LYS A 49 -5.72 -22.09 9.48
N ALA A 50 -5.92 -21.54 10.67
CA ALA A 50 -5.80 -22.31 11.90
C ALA A 50 -6.98 -23.29 12.03
N ASP A 51 -6.66 -24.57 12.24
CA ASP A 51 -7.63 -25.61 12.58
C ASP A 51 -7.33 -26.10 14.01
N LYS A 52 -8.37 -26.20 14.84
CA LYS A 52 -8.25 -26.65 16.23
C LYS A 52 -7.77 -28.12 16.34
N SER A 53 -7.92 -28.90 15.30
CA SER A 53 -7.44 -30.28 15.24
C SER A 53 -5.92 -30.42 15.37
N ILE A 54 -5.19 -29.33 15.13
CA ILE A 54 -3.73 -29.30 15.33
C ILE A 54 -3.34 -29.32 16.82
N ILE A 55 -4.25 -28.95 17.73
CA ILE A 55 -3.97 -28.92 19.17
C ILE A 55 -3.97 -30.37 19.69
N ARG A 56 -2.96 -30.73 20.48
CA ARG A 56 -2.86 -32.03 21.12
C ARG A 56 -4.08 -32.30 22.00
N HIS A 57 -4.61 -33.51 21.90
CA HIS A 57 -5.76 -33.90 22.71
C HIS A 57 -5.47 -33.77 24.21
N GLY A 58 -6.34 -33.03 24.91
CA GLY A 58 -6.20 -32.75 26.34
C GLY A 58 -5.41 -31.50 26.68
N GLU A 59 -4.92 -30.77 25.67
CA GLU A 59 -4.21 -29.51 25.88
C GLU A 59 -5.07 -28.30 25.49
N ASP A 60 -4.87 -27.16 26.18
CA ASP A 60 -5.63 -25.92 25.95
C ASP A 60 -5.05 -25.08 24.80
N SER A 61 -3.83 -25.33 24.40
CA SER A 61 -3.17 -24.57 23.33
C SER A 61 -1.98 -25.31 22.71
N CYS A 62 -1.67 -24.98 21.47
CA CYS A 62 -0.41 -25.36 20.81
C CYS A 62 0.44 -24.14 20.45
N PHE A 63 1.76 -24.38 20.31
CA PHE A 63 2.74 -23.40 19.90
C PHE A 63 3.62 -23.99 18.80
N VAL A 64 3.87 -23.19 17.77
CA VAL A 64 4.85 -23.49 16.73
C VAL A 64 5.73 -22.28 16.53
N THR A 65 7.04 -22.48 16.52
CA THR A 65 8.03 -21.44 16.24
C THR A 65 8.93 -21.94 15.10
N ALA A 66 9.17 -21.09 14.11
CA ALA A 66 10.10 -21.33 13.02
C ALA A 66 11.14 -20.20 12.97
N ALA A 67 12.42 -20.56 12.92
CA ALA A 67 13.52 -19.62 12.75
C ALA A 67 14.12 -19.76 11.35
N PHE A 68 14.27 -18.61 10.67
CA PHE A 68 14.80 -18.51 9.32
C PHE A 68 16.07 -17.66 9.32
N ASP A 69 17.07 -18.10 8.59
CA ASP A 69 18.18 -17.26 8.18
C ASP A 69 17.77 -16.46 6.94
N VAL A 70 17.84 -15.13 7.03
CA VAL A 70 17.45 -14.18 5.99
C VAL A 70 18.63 -13.32 5.52
N THR A 71 19.88 -13.71 5.85
CA THR A 71 21.11 -12.99 5.52
C THR A 71 21.13 -12.60 4.03
N ASP A 72 20.86 -13.57 3.15
CA ASP A 72 20.91 -13.42 1.70
C ASP A 72 19.53 -13.15 1.06
N ASN A 73 18.54 -12.63 1.82
CA ASN A 73 17.21 -12.35 1.30
C ASN A 73 16.85 -10.86 1.44
N PRO A 74 17.31 -10.00 0.52
CA PRO A 74 17.06 -8.57 0.57
C PRO A 74 15.57 -8.20 0.45
N THR A 75 14.78 -9.03 -0.24
CA THR A 75 13.33 -8.80 -0.38
C THR A 75 12.61 -8.91 0.96
N VAL A 76 12.95 -9.94 1.75
CA VAL A 76 12.37 -10.09 3.10
C VAL A 76 12.83 -8.98 4.02
N LYS A 77 14.11 -8.61 3.98
CA LYS A 77 14.65 -7.51 4.79
C LYS A 77 13.94 -6.19 4.48
N GLY A 78 13.76 -5.85 3.19
CA GLY A 78 13.03 -4.63 2.79
C GLY A 78 11.57 -4.62 3.25
N ILE A 79 10.87 -5.77 3.22
CA ILE A 79 9.50 -5.85 3.74
C ILE A 79 9.47 -5.66 5.27
N LEU A 80 10.46 -6.18 5.99
CA LEU A 80 10.54 -6.02 7.44
C LEU A 80 10.84 -4.57 7.84
N GLU A 81 11.69 -3.88 7.10
CA GLU A 81 11.97 -2.44 7.27
C GLU A 81 10.71 -1.57 7.11
N ASP A 82 9.78 -1.95 6.23
CA ASP A 82 8.49 -1.26 6.07
C ASP A 82 7.55 -1.39 7.28
N TYR A 83 7.78 -2.40 8.14
CA TYR A 83 6.93 -2.71 9.31
C TYR A 83 7.57 -2.43 10.67
N SER A 84 8.88 -2.18 10.74
CA SER A 84 9.63 -1.93 11.98
C SER A 84 10.66 -0.82 11.77
N ASP A 85 10.82 0.06 12.77
CA ASP A 85 11.85 1.10 12.77
C ASP A 85 13.27 0.54 13.07
N GLU A 86 13.39 -0.76 13.36
CA GLU A 86 14.65 -1.43 13.64
C GLU A 86 15.21 -2.13 12.40
N THR A 87 16.53 -2.08 12.23
CA THR A 87 17.22 -2.83 11.17
C THR A 87 16.96 -4.33 11.36
N PRO A 88 16.46 -5.05 10.34
CA PRO A 88 16.16 -6.46 10.49
C PRO A 88 17.43 -7.27 10.75
N ASP A 89 17.37 -8.12 11.76
CA ASP A 89 18.41 -9.11 12.06
C ASP A 89 18.56 -10.11 10.90
N ASP A 90 19.69 -10.79 10.84
CA ASP A 90 19.93 -11.89 9.89
C ASP A 90 19.08 -13.13 10.20
N GLU A 91 18.48 -13.18 11.37
CA GLU A 91 17.57 -14.23 11.82
C GLU A 91 16.14 -13.69 11.97
N LEU A 92 15.18 -14.42 11.37
CA LEU A 92 13.76 -14.12 11.45
C LEU A 92 13.05 -15.23 12.23
N ILE A 93 12.45 -14.87 13.36
CA ILE A 93 11.72 -15.81 14.21
C ILE A 93 10.22 -15.56 14.08
N ILE A 94 9.50 -16.55 13.56
CA ILE A 94 8.05 -16.54 13.45
C ILE A 94 7.46 -17.49 14.49
N SER A 95 6.60 -17.02 15.36
CA SER A 95 5.90 -17.85 16.34
C SER A 95 4.38 -17.69 16.23
N ARG A 96 3.69 -18.82 16.36
CA ARG A 96 2.23 -18.84 16.35
C ARG A 96 1.67 -19.72 17.45
N LYS A 97 0.71 -19.14 18.20
CA LYS A 97 -0.05 -19.82 19.24
C LYS A 97 -1.51 -19.97 18.78
N LEU A 98 -2.11 -21.14 19.01
CA LEU A 98 -3.54 -21.37 18.85
C LEU A 98 -4.08 -21.92 20.16
N THR A 99 -5.22 -21.38 20.62
CA THR A 99 -5.91 -21.83 21.83
C THR A 99 -7.18 -22.61 21.47
N SER A 100 -7.66 -23.43 22.39
CA SER A 100 -8.87 -24.27 22.21
C SER A 100 -10.14 -23.46 21.97
N ASP A 101 -10.20 -22.19 22.44
CA ASP A 101 -11.27 -21.23 22.13
C ASP A 101 -11.18 -20.66 20.70
N GLY A 102 -10.08 -20.94 19.96
CA GLY A 102 -9.88 -20.56 18.57
C GLY A 102 -9.15 -19.24 18.38
N LYS A 103 -8.61 -18.62 19.42
CA LYS A 103 -7.77 -17.43 19.28
C LYS A 103 -6.40 -17.82 18.76
N SER A 104 -5.97 -17.16 17.68
CA SER A 104 -4.65 -17.31 17.08
C SER A 104 -3.84 -16.04 17.27
N GLN A 105 -2.62 -16.18 17.81
CA GLN A 105 -1.67 -15.09 17.97
C GLN A 105 -0.44 -15.38 17.13
N ILE A 106 -0.02 -14.40 16.34
CA ILE A 106 1.15 -14.46 15.47
C ILE A 106 2.15 -13.41 15.94
N ARG A 107 3.42 -13.80 16.06
CA ARG A 107 4.52 -12.88 16.36
C ARG A 107 5.66 -13.11 15.39
N VAL A 108 6.27 -12.03 14.95
CA VAL A 108 7.48 -12.00 14.14
C VAL A 108 8.51 -11.18 14.92
N ASN A 109 9.65 -11.78 15.26
CA ASN A 109 10.69 -11.21 16.13
C ASN A 109 10.12 -10.60 17.45
N GLY A 110 9.05 -11.24 17.99
CA GLY A 110 8.39 -10.79 19.22
C GLY A 110 7.23 -9.82 19.01
N GLU A 111 7.12 -9.17 17.88
CA GLU A 111 6.05 -8.23 17.54
C GLU A 111 4.78 -8.93 17.02
N ALA A 112 3.62 -8.31 17.24
CA ALA A 112 2.33 -8.87 16.83
C ALA A 112 2.04 -8.58 15.34
N TYR A 113 1.76 -9.64 14.58
CA TYR A 113 1.45 -9.55 13.15
C TYR A 113 0.06 -10.08 12.82
N SER A 114 -0.55 -9.53 11.77
CA SER A 114 -1.76 -10.11 11.18
C SER A 114 -1.41 -11.27 10.24
N ALA A 115 -2.37 -12.15 9.97
CA ALA A 115 -2.15 -13.26 9.05
C ALA A 115 -1.86 -12.82 7.60
N SER A 116 -2.37 -11.66 7.18
CA SER A 116 -2.09 -11.07 5.86
C SER A 116 -0.66 -10.53 5.76
N MET A 117 -0.19 -9.81 6.78
CA MET A 117 1.21 -9.34 6.86
C MET A 117 2.18 -10.52 6.85
N LEU A 118 1.91 -11.56 7.65
CA LEU A 118 2.73 -12.76 7.68
C LEU A 118 2.84 -13.43 6.31
N LYS A 119 1.73 -13.58 5.59
CA LYS A 119 1.72 -14.17 4.23
C LYS A 119 2.52 -13.36 3.22
N GLY A 120 2.59 -12.05 3.38
CA GLY A 120 3.43 -11.16 2.57
C GLY A 120 4.92 -11.50 2.69
N ILE A 121 5.36 -11.94 3.87
CA ILE A 121 6.76 -12.29 4.15
C ILE A 121 7.05 -13.75 3.81
N THR A 122 6.19 -14.67 4.27
CA THR A 122 6.45 -16.13 4.18
C THR A 122 6.52 -16.64 2.76
N GLY A 123 5.85 -16.00 1.81
CA GLY A 123 5.93 -16.35 0.38
C GLY A 123 7.31 -16.18 -0.26
N TYR A 124 8.20 -15.39 0.38
CA TYR A 124 9.60 -15.22 -0.04
C TYR A 124 10.60 -16.09 0.77
N LEU A 125 10.13 -16.71 1.85
CA LEU A 125 10.97 -17.57 2.69
C LEU A 125 10.92 -19.03 2.26
N ILE A 126 9.71 -19.53 2.02
CA ILE A 126 9.47 -20.95 1.87
C ILE A 126 8.30 -21.22 0.91
N ASP A 127 8.47 -22.21 0.08
CA ASP A 127 7.44 -22.68 -0.86
C ASP A 127 7.14 -24.15 -0.57
N VAL A 128 5.92 -24.40 -0.05
CA VAL A 128 5.50 -25.74 0.41
C VAL A 128 4.67 -26.41 -0.67
N HIS A 129 5.06 -27.61 -1.10
CA HIS A 129 4.38 -28.39 -2.11
C HIS A 129 3.84 -29.68 -1.48
N GLY A 130 2.58 -29.65 -1.05
CA GLY A 130 1.87 -30.78 -0.42
C GLY A 130 0.41 -30.83 -0.84
N GLN A 131 -0.36 -31.74 -0.25
CA GLN A 131 -1.79 -31.98 -0.58
C GLN A 131 -2.66 -30.71 -0.58
N SER A 132 -2.29 -29.68 0.17
CA SER A 132 -3.08 -28.46 0.34
C SER A 132 -2.71 -27.32 -0.61
N ASP A 133 -1.52 -27.32 -1.24
CA ASP A 133 -0.97 -26.17 -1.97
C ASP A 133 -1.03 -26.29 -3.51
N HIS A 134 -1.45 -27.42 -4.04
CA HIS A 134 -1.66 -27.59 -5.48
C HIS A 134 -2.64 -26.56 -6.06
N TYR A 135 -3.47 -25.96 -5.22
CA TYR A 135 -4.50 -25.00 -5.62
C TYR A 135 -3.93 -23.66 -6.14
N SER A 136 -2.73 -23.25 -5.78
CA SER A 136 -2.19 -21.97 -6.24
C SER A 136 -1.85 -22.02 -7.73
N LEU A 137 -1.13 -23.03 -8.20
CA LEU A 137 -0.76 -23.18 -9.61
C LEU A 137 -1.94 -23.56 -10.51
N LEU A 138 -3.08 -23.96 -9.94
CA LEU A 138 -4.30 -24.18 -10.73
C LEU A 138 -4.91 -22.88 -11.23
N LYS A 139 -4.48 -21.71 -10.69
CA LYS A 139 -4.94 -20.40 -11.14
C LYS A 139 -4.09 -19.92 -12.32
N SER A 140 -4.75 -19.48 -13.38
CA SER A 140 -4.11 -18.91 -14.58
C SER A 140 -3.14 -17.76 -14.24
N SER A 141 -3.47 -16.92 -13.26
CA SER A 141 -2.62 -15.81 -12.81
C SER A 141 -1.26 -16.29 -12.22
N GLU A 142 -1.23 -17.42 -11.52
CA GLU A 142 0.00 -17.99 -10.98
C GLU A 142 0.82 -18.70 -12.06
N GLN A 143 0.14 -19.33 -13.02
CA GLN A 143 0.79 -19.93 -14.19
C GLN A 143 1.50 -18.86 -15.04
N LEU A 144 0.88 -17.72 -15.25
CA LEU A 144 1.48 -16.57 -15.94
C LEU A 144 2.74 -16.08 -15.20
N LYS A 145 2.68 -15.95 -13.86
CA LYS A 145 3.84 -15.56 -13.06
C LYS A 145 5.02 -16.54 -13.20
N VAL A 146 4.75 -17.84 -13.30
CA VAL A 146 5.80 -18.86 -13.51
C VAL A 146 6.45 -18.67 -14.88
N LEU A 147 5.67 -18.44 -15.92
CA LEU A 147 6.18 -18.17 -17.28
C LEU A 147 6.98 -16.85 -17.28
N ASP A 148 6.47 -15.79 -16.68
CA ASP A 148 7.14 -14.48 -16.60
C ASP A 148 8.49 -14.56 -15.88
N LYS A 149 8.60 -15.38 -14.83
CA LYS A 149 9.87 -15.62 -14.15
C LYS A 149 10.89 -16.30 -15.08
N PHE A 150 10.46 -17.21 -15.92
CA PHE A 150 11.32 -17.85 -16.91
C PHE A 150 11.81 -16.87 -17.99
N CYS A 151 10.99 -15.87 -18.33
CA CYS A 151 11.30 -14.83 -19.31
C CYS A 151 11.78 -13.52 -18.67
N LYS A 152 12.13 -13.47 -17.37
CA LYS A 152 12.33 -12.25 -16.58
C LYS A 152 13.24 -11.23 -17.27
N LYS A 153 14.39 -11.65 -17.78
CA LYS A 153 15.38 -10.76 -18.40
C LYS A 153 14.85 -10.02 -19.62
N GLU A 154 14.06 -10.71 -20.43
CA GLU A 154 13.52 -10.17 -21.68
C GLU A 154 12.27 -9.33 -21.46
N LEU A 155 11.52 -9.59 -20.39
CA LEU A 155 10.31 -8.85 -20.05
C LEU A 155 10.59 -7.57 -19.24
N GLU A 156 11.70 -7.50 -18.51
CA GLU A 156 11.98 -6.42 -17.58
C GLU A 156 11.93 -5.04 -18.26
N SER A 157 12.57 -4.90 -19.42
CA SER A 157 12.55 -3.65 -20.18
C SER A 157 11.16 -3.28 -20.70
N GLU A 158 10.37 -4.26 -21.15
CA GLU A 158 9.02 -4.01 -21.66
C GLU A 158 8.05 -3.66 -20.54
N PHE A 159 8.20 -4.23 -19.33
CA PHE A 159 7.40 -3.85 -18.17
C PHE A 159 7.69 -2.43 -17.66
N VAL A 160 8.94 -1.95 -17.76
CA VAL A 160 9.26 -0.55 -17.46
C VAL A 160 8.49 0.38 -18.41
N VAL A 161 8.58 0.13 -19.73
CA VAL A 161 7.85 0.91 -20.74
C VAL A 161 6.33 0.85 -20.52
N LEU A 162 5.79 -0.34 -20.22
CA LEU A 162 4.38 -0.53 -19.94
C LEU A 162 3.92 0.31 -18.73
N LYS A 163 4.69 0.33 -17.66
CA LYS A 163 4.39 1.10 -16.45
C LYS A 163 4.35 2.60 -16.73
N GLU A 164 5.29 3.11 -17.55
CA GLU A 164 5.31 4.52 -17.96
C GLU A 164 4.05 4.88 -18.78
N ILE A 165 3.67 4.03 -19.74
CA ILE A 165 2.46 4.24 -20.55
C ILE A 165 1.20 4.24 -19.67
N ILE A 166 1.07 3.28 -18.75
CA ILE A 166 -0.08 3.18 -17.84
C ILE A 166 -0.13 4.41 -16.91
N SER A 167 0.99 4.88 -16.40
CA SER A 167 1.05 6.09 -15.58
C SER A 167 0.56 7.31 -16.36
N ALA A 168 1.03 7.48 -17.60
CA ALA A 168 0.58 8.56 -18.47
C ALA A 168 -0.92 8.47 -18.79
N LEU A 169 -1.44 7.25 -19.03
CA LEU A 169 -2.87 7.03 -19.26
C LEU A 169 -3.72 7.38 -18.02
N LYS A 170 -3.29 6.99 -16.82
CA LYS A 170 -3.98 7.34 -15.56
C LYS A 170 -4.08 8.87 -15.41
N THR A 171 -2.99 9.59 -15.68
CA THR A 171 -2.98 11.06 -15.62
C THR A 171 -3.95 11.68 -16.65
N VAL A 172 -3.94 11.19 -17.89
CA VAL A 172 -4.84 11.68 -18.94
C VAL A 172 -6.30 11.35 -18.62
N ASP A 173 -6.59 10.17 -18.08
CA ASP A 173 -7.93 9.78 -17.66
C ASP A 173 -8.46 10.63 -16.50
N GLU A 174 -7.59 11.03 -15.57
CA GLU A 174 -7.93 11.96 -14.49
C GLU A 174 -8.25 13.35 -15.02
N GLU A 175 -7.46 13.87 -15.96
CA GLU A 175 -7.76 15.15 -16.60
C GLU A 175 -9.08 15.07 -17.38
N LEU A 176 -9.31 14.02 -18.18
CA LEU A 176 -10.58 13.83 -18.88
C LEU A 176 -11.78 13.71 -17.94
N LYS A 177 -11.61 13.10 -16.76
CA LYS A 177 -12.68 13.06 -15.73
C LYS A 177 -12.97 14.43 -15.13
N ARG A 178 -11.96 15.29 -14.95
CA ARG A 178 -12.15 16.68 -14.48
C ARG A 178 -12.98 17.51 -15.46
N PHE A 179 -12.90 17.19 -16.75
CA PHE A 179 -13.78 17.75 -17.78
C PHE A 179 -15.18 17.10 -17.80
N GLY A 180 -15.41 16.03 -17.02
CA GLY A 180 -16.68 15.32 -16.90
C GLY A 180 -17.71 16.12 -16.11
N GLY A 181 -18.82 16.42 -16.73
CA GLY A 181 -20.01 17.09 -16.23
C GLY A 181 -20.93 17.31 -17.41
N SER A 182 -22.24 17.48 -17.19
CA SER A 182 -23.14 17.84 -18.29
C SER A 182 -22.72 19.21 -18.86
N GLU A 183 -22.96 19.44 -20.13
CA GLU A 183 -22.73 20.75 -20.76
C GLU A 183 -23.37 21.88 -19.95
N SER A 184 -24.55 21.62 -19.37
CA SER A 184 -25.24 22.54 -18.47
C SER A 184 -24.46 22.85 -17.18
N GLU A 185 -23.87 21.85 -16.55
CA GLU A 185 -23.07 22.05 -15.33
C GLU A 185 -21.81 22.86 -15.60
N ARG A 186 -21.15 22.60 -16.74
CA ARG A 186 -19.96 23.36 -17.16
C ARG A 186 -20.29 24.81 -17.46
N ALA A 187 -21.41 25.06 -18.18
CA ALA A 187 -21.87 26.42 -18.49
C ALA A 187 -22.18 27.21 -17.20
N ILE A 188 -22.92 26.60 -16.26
CA ILE A 188 -23.21 27.22 -14.95
C ILE A 188 -21.91 27.53 -14.19
N ARG A 189 -20.95 26.60 -14.18
CA ARG A 189 -19.68 26.83 -13.49
C ARG A 189 -18.84 27.93 -14.16
N ALA A 190 -18.81 27.98 -15.48
CA ALA A 190 -18.14 29.04 -16.23
C ALA A 190 -18.78 30.41 -15.94
N ASP A 191 -20.11 30.50 -15.88
CA ASP A 191 -20.83 31.72 -15.55
C ASP A 191 -20.54 32.19 -14.12
N ILE A 192 -20.49 31.24 -13.15
CA ILE A 192 -20.13 31.55 -11.76
C ILE A 192 -18.70 32.10 -11.69
N LEU A 193 -17.74 31.42 -12.32
CA LEU A 193 -16.34 31.85 -12.31
C LEU A 193 -16.18 33.21 -12.99
N LYS A 194 -16.86 33.43 -14.13
CA LYS A 194 -16.85 34.72 -14.81
C LYS A 194 -17.37 35.83 -13.93
N PHE A 195 -18.50 35.60 -13.26
CA PHE A 195 -19.04 36.59 -12.29
C PHE A 195 -18.06 36.89 -11.17
N GLN A 196 -17.40 35.88 -10.61
CA GLN A 196 -16.42 36.06 -9.53
C GLN A 196 -15.17 36.82 -10.01
N ILE A 197 -14.70 36.52 -11.22
CA ILE A 197 -13.57 37.21 -11.85
C ILE A 197 -13.94 38.69 -12.06
N ASP A 198 -15.09 38.94 -12.70
CA ASP A 198 -15.58 40.31 -12.98
C ASP A 198 -15.78 41.12 -11.67
N GLU A 199 -16.32 40.49 -10.61
CA GLU A 199 -16.51 41.13 -9.30
C GLU A 199 -15.19 41.56 -8.68
N ILE A 200 -14.14 40.68 -8.73
CA ILE A 200 -12.83 41.02 -8.14
C ILE A 200 -12.08 42.03 -9.02
N GLU A 201 -12.08 41.87 -10.34
CA GLU A 201 -11.40 42.82 -11.25
C GLU A 201 -12.00 44.21 -11.21
N ASN A 202 -13.34 44.32 -11.20
CA ASN A 202 -14.03 45.62 -11.09
C ASN A 202 -13.79 46.30 -9.74
N ALA A 203 -13.49 45.51 -8.71
CA ALA A 203 -13.20 46.09 -7.40
C ALA A 203 -11.79 46.69 -7.31
N ASP A 204 -10.82 46.25 -8.09
CA ASP A 204 -9.44 46.74 -8.16
C ASP A 204 -8.85 47.06 -6.77
N ILE A 205 -8.84 46.03 -5.89
CA ILE A 205 -8.35 46.20 -4.51
C ILE A 205 -6.81 46.22 -4.52
N ARG A 206 -6.24 47.16 -3.78
CA ARG A 206 -4.79 47.29 -3.62
C ARG A 206 -4.35 46.86 -2.23
N ASP A 207 -3.13 46.30 -2.18
CA ASP A 207 -2.54 45.98 -0.89
C ASP A 207 -2.30 47.25 -0.05
N GLY A 208 -2.69 47.23 1.21
CA GLY A 208 -2.63 48.39 2.10
C GLY A 208 -3.80 49.40 1.97
N GLU A 209 -4.70 49.26 0.99
CA GLU A 209 -5.81 50.18 0.76
C GLU A 209 -6.77 50.25 1.96
N GLU A 210 -7.03 49.11 2.61
CA GLU A 210 -7.93 49.05 3.77
C GLU A 210 -7.38 49.86 4.95
N GLU A 211 -6.09 49.75 5.22
CA GLU A 211 -5.40 50.48 6.28
C GLU A 211 -5.45 51.98 6.02
N GLU A 212 -5.19 52.41 4.79
CA GLU A 212 -5.28 53.83 4.40
C GLU A 212 -6.72 54.38 4.57
N LEU A 213 -7.72 53.60 4.15
CA LEU A 213 -9.13 53.97 4.29
C LEU A 213 -9.58 53.99 5.76
N LEU A 214 -9.10 53.08 6.60
CA LEU A 214 -9.40 53.09 8.04
C LEU A 214 -8.79 54.29 8.74
N GLU A 215 -7.58 54.71 8.36
CA GLU A 215 -7.00 55.96 8.88
C GLU A 215 -7.80 57.20 8.43
N LYS A 216 -8.22 57.21 7.16
CA LYS A 216 -9.05 58.29 6.60
C LYS A 216 -10.41 58.35 7.28
N ARG A 217 -11.04 57.23 7.50
CA ARG A 217 -12.31 57.07 8.25
C ARG A 217 -12.22 57.69 9.65
N LYS A 218 -11.13 57.38 10.39
CA LYS A 218 -10.90 57.96 11.72
C LYS A 218 -10.81 59.48 11.69
N LYS A 219 -10.13 60.04 10.68
CA LYS A 219 -10.04 61.50 10.51
C LYS A 219 -11.41 62.10 10.23
N ILE A 220 -12.19 61.50 9.33
CA ILE A 220 -13.54 61.92 8.97
C ILE A 220 -14.48 61.85 10.18
N GLN A 221 -14.48 60.75 10.94
CA GLN A 221 -15.31 60.59 12.15
C GLN A 221 -14.96 61.63 13.25
N ASN A 222 -13.71 62.04 13.34
CA ASN A 222 -13.31 63.08 14.26
C ASN A 222 -13.79 64.47 13.77
N ALA A 223 -13.71 64.72 12.47
CA ALA A 223 -14.20 65.94 11.86
C ALA A 223 -15.74 66.08 12.02
N GLU A 224 -16.49 65.04 11.78
CA GLU A 224 -17.93 64.92 12.00
C GLU A 224 -18.31 65.28 13.43
N LYS A 225 -17.68 64.69 14.45
CA LYS A 225 -17.92 64.98 15.86
C LYS A 225 -17.63 66.43 16.23
N ILE A 226 -16.55 66.99 15.63
CA ILE A 226 -16.21 68.43 15.88
C ILE A 226 -17.25 69.32 15.24
N SER A 227 -17.67 69.09 14.01
CA SER A 227 -18.69 69.80 13.29
C SER A 227 -20.04 69.77 14.03
N GLU A 228 -20.46 68.53 14.47
CA GLU A 228 -21.68 68.41 15.28
C GLU A 228 -21.62 69.24 16.60
N ALA A 229 -20.46 69.14 17.30
CA ALA A 229 -20.30 69.89 18.57
C ALA A 229 -20.38 71.42 18.38
N PHE A 230 -19.74 71.95 17.32
CA PHE A 230 -19.80 73.33 16.98
C PHE A 230 -21.21 73.75 16.55
N SER A 231 -21.91 72.95 15.74
CA SER A 231 -23.30 73.22 15.36
C SER A 231 -24.24 73.30 16.58
N GLN A 232 -24.11 72.27 17.47
CA GLN A 232 -24.91 72.25 18.71
C GLN A 232 -24.61 73.43 19.61
N ALA A 233 -23.34 73.87 19.77
CA ALA A 233 -22.93 74.98 20.55
C ALA A 233 -23.48 76.31 19.95
N LYS A 234 -23.36 76.51 18.64
CA LYS A 234 -23.86 77.62 17.90
C LYS A 234 -25.39 77.76 18.08
N SER A 235 -26.12 76.66 17.84
CA SER A 235 -27.58 76.67 18.04
C SER A 235 -27.98 77.03 19.46
N ALA A 236 -27.32 76.51 20.48
CA ALA A 236 -27.59 76.79 21.88
C ALA A 236 -27.33 78.30 22.29
N LEU A 237 -26.39 78.91 21.58
CA LEU A 237 -26.05 80.33 21.88
C LEU A 237 -26.87 81.35 21.07
N THR A 238 -27.17 81.04 19.78
CA THR A 238 -27.67 82.07 18.82
C THR A 238 -29.10 81.87 18.34
N GLU A 239 -29.72 80.70 18.51
CA GLU A 239 -31.11 80.51 18.05
C GLU A 239 -32.14 81.19 18.93
N GLU A 240 -33.37 81.29 18.41
CA GLU A 240 -34.51 81.99 19.08
C GLU A 240 -34.80 81.36 20.45
N ASN A 241 -34.87 82.16 21.48
CA ASN A 241 -35.00 81.79 22.91
C ASN A 241 -33.78 81.06 23.51
N CYS A 242 -32.62 81.11 22.88
CA CYS A 242 -31.36 80.60 23.41
C CYS A 242 -30.58 81.64 24.24
N ALA A 243 -29.30 81.35 24.54
CA ALA A 243 -28.55 82.10 25.56
C ALA A 243 -28.45 83.59 25.30
N LEU A 244 -28.11 84.05 24.09
CA LEU A 244 -28.00 85.50 23.75
C LEU A 244 -29.35 86.22 23.77
N ASP A 245 -30.39 85.56 23.28
CA ASP A 245 -31.72 86.15 23.28
C ASP A 245 -32.30 86.31 24.71
N CYS A 246 -32.10 85.25 25.53
CA CYS A 246 -32.47 85.28 26.94
C CYS A 246 -31.71 86.39 27.73
N LEU A 247 -30.41 86.53 27.50
CA LEU A 247 -29.59 87.56 28.13
C LEU A 247 -29.97 88.93 27.64
N SER A 248 -30.22 89.12 26.36
CA SER A 248 -30.73 90.39 25.81
C SER A 248 -32.08 90.81 26.47
N GLY A 249 -32.96 89.81 26.62
CA GLY A 249 -34.22 90.02 27.38
C GLY A 249 -34.00 90.46 28.84
N ALA A 250 -33.05 89.80 29.52
CA ALA A 250 -32.68 90.12 30.90
C ALA A 250 -32.06 91.56 31.02
N VAL A 251 -31.14 91.89 30.09
CA VAL A 251 -30.56 93.23 30.00
C VAL A 251 -31.67 94.31 29.84
N ARG A 252 -32.59 94.08 28.88
CA ARG A 252 -33.72 95.03 28.66
C ARG A 252 -34.60 95.19 29.88
N ALA A 253 -34.91 94.13 30.59
CA ALA A 253 -35.75 94.17 31.78
C ALA A 253 -35.09 95.00 32.93
N ILE A 254 -33.78 94.74 33.17
CA ILE A 254 -33.04 95.49 34.23
C ILE A 254 -32.71 96.90 33.81
N SER A 255 -32.46 97.20 32.55
CA SER A 255 -32.22 98.53 32.02
C SER A 255 -33.41 99.46 32.28
N GLY A 256 -34.67 98.93 32.24
CA GLY A 256 -35.88 99.70 32.57
C GLY A 256 -35.94 100.17 34.02
N ILE A 257 -35.16 99.66 34.95
CA ILE A 257 -35.15 100.03 36.38
C ILE A 257 -33.76 100.48 36.90
N SER A 258 -32.71 100.47 36.10
CA SER A 258 -31.31 100.75 36.49
C SER A 258 -31.12 102.19 37.04
N SER A 259 -31.94 103.17 36.63
CA SER A 259 -31.92 104.56 37.13
C SER A 259 -32.47 104.71 38.55
N LEU A 260 -33.16 103.68 39.11
CA LEU A 260 -33.85 103.77 40.39
C LEU A 260 -32.96 103.43 41.60
N ASP A 261 -31.92 102.61 41.45
CA ASP A 261 -30.97 102.20 42.52
C ASP A 261 -29.61 101.85 41.91
N LYS A 262 -28.52 102.28 42.57
CA LYS A 262 -27.15 102.01 42.13
C LYS A 262 -26.86 100.51 41.98
N ARG A 263 -27.43 99.67 42.79
CA ARG A 263 -27.31 98.21 42.73
C ARG A 263 -27.90 97.65 41.45
N TYR A 264 -28.97 98.21 40.91
CA TYR A 264 -29.60 97.76 39.68
C TYR A 264 -28.75 98.15 38.46
N ALA A 265 -28.07 99.28 38.52
CA ALA A 265 -27.11 99.71 37.51
C ALA A 265 -25.91 98.73 37.46
N GLU A 266 -25.41 98.26 38.61
CA GLU A 266 -24.36 97.25 38.68
C GLU A 266 -24.81 95.88 38.07
N PHE A 267 -26.08 95.49 38.23
CA PHE A 267 -26.63 94.29 37.59
C PHE A 267 -26.73 94.46 36.08
N GLU A 268 -27.13 95.61 35.58
CA GLU A 268 -27.19 95.91 34.16
C GLU A 268 -25.80 95.84 33.53
N GLU A 269 -24.80 96.47 34.14
CA GLU A 269 -23.41 96.43 33.67
C GLU A 269 -22.84 95.01 33.60
N ARG A 270 -23.10 94.21 34.64
CA ARG A 270 -22.67 92.78 34.67
C ARG A 270 -23.38 91.91 33.63
N LEU A 271 -24.70 92.16 33.40
CA LEU A 271 -25.43 91.41 32.36
C LEU A 271 -24.99 91.82 30.96
N LYS A 272 -24.67 93.11 30.72
CA LYS A 272 -24.11 93.60 29.46
C LYS A 272 -22.73 93.02 29.21
N ALA A 273 -21.87 92.92 30.22
CA ALA A 273 -20.55 92.28 30.11
C ALA A 273 -20.68 90.79 29.79
N ALA A 274 -21.59 90.06 30.45
CA ALA A 274 -21.86 88.67 30.18
C ALA A 274 -22.41 88.43 28.76
N TYR A 275 -23.29 89.33 28.29
CA TYR A 275 -23.79 89.24 26.92
C TYR A 275 -22.66 89.39 25.90
N SER A 276 -21.80 90.44 26.04
CA SER A 276 -20.67 90.69 25.14
C SER A 276 -19.70 89.54 25.14
N GLU A 277 -19.40 88.92 26.29
CA GLU A 277 -18.51 87.78 26.40
C GLU A 277 -19.07 86.54 25.66
N ILE A 278 -20.39 86.27 25.81
CA ILE A 278 -21.05 85.18 25.13
C ILE A 278 -21.14 85.41 23.62
N GLU A 279 -21.37 86.69 23.21
CA GLU A 279 -21.38 87.13 21.82
C GLU A 279 -20.01 86.87 21.16
N ASP A 280 -18.89 87.31 21.81
CA ASP A 280 -17.52 87.06 21.34
C ASP A 280 -17.19 85.55 21.23
N VAL A 281 -17.62 84.72 22.21
CA VAL A 281 -17.45 83.27 22.17
C VAL A 281 -18.26 82.66 21.03
N SER A 282 -19.49 83.16 20.80
CA SER A 282 -20.34 82.65 19.71
C SER A 282 -19.76 82.97 18.33
N GLU A 283 -19.20 84.20 18.15
CA GLU A 283 -18.50 84.59 16.92
C GLU A 283 -17.27 83.73 16.71
N SER A 284 -16.45 83.47 17.76
CA SER A 284 -15.28 82.62 17.70
C SER A 284 -15.64 81.21 17.33
N ILE A 285 -16.75 80.65 17.85
CA ILE A 285 -17.26 79.33 17.47
C ILE A 285 -17.71 79.28 15.99
N ALA A 286 -18.38 80.39 15.54
CA ALA A 286 -18.82 80.47 14.15
C ALA A 286 -17.62 80.49 13.18
N ASP A 287 -16.62 81.34 13.49
CA ASP A 287 -15.41 81.46 12.68
C ASP A 287 -14.69 80.11 12.55
N VAL A 288 -14.47 79.34 13.65
CA VAL A 288 -13.88 78.06 13.64
C VAL A 288 -14.76 77.02 12.92
N SER A 289 -16.09 77.11 13.07
CA SER A 289 -17.05 76.23 12.42
C SER A 289 -17.06 76.37 10.90
N ASP A 290 -16.93 77.65 10.42
CA ASP A 290 -16.94 77.97 8.99
C ASP A 290 -15.61 77.55 8.31
N ASP A 291 -14.50 77.49 9.06
CA ASP A 291 -13.22 76.93 8.59
C ASP A 291 -13.17 75.43 8.58
N PHE A 292 -14.17 74.75 9.19
CA PHE A 292 -14.19 73.25 9.32
C PHE A 292 -15.02 72.64 8.19
N ASP A 293 -14.34 72.22 7.12
CA ASP A 293 -14.95 71.55 5.95
C ASP A 293 -15.13 70.03 6.22
N PHE A 294 -16.37 69.63 6.51
CA PHE A 294 -16.77 68.21 6.59
C PHE A 294 -17.52 67.87 5.32
N ASP A 295 -16.85 66.96 4.50
CA ASP A 295 -17.45 66.46 3.26
C ASP A 295 -18.16 65.16 3.52
N GLU A 296 -19.48 65.17 3.67
CA GLU A 296 -20.34 63.98 3.84
C GLU A 296 -20.24 63.03 2.64
N ALA A 297 -20.06 63.53 1.43
CA ALA A 297 -19.92 62.74 0.23
C ALA A 297 -18.58 61.94 0.19
N GLU A 298 -17.54 62.51 0.84
CA GLU A 298 -16.27 61.80 1.00
C GLU A 298 -16.37 60.71 2.08
N ALA A 299 -17.10 60.93 3.16
CA ALA A 299 -17.38 59.96 4.20
C ALA A 299 -18.11 58.74 3.61
N ASP A 300 -19.17 58.96 2.86
CA ASP A 300 -19.95 57.89 2.20
C ASP A 300 -19.11 57.06 1.21
N LYS A 301 -18.20 57.71 0.48
CA LYS A 301 -17.27 56.99 -0.43
C LYS A 301 -16.32 56.07 0.32
N VAL A 302 -15.76 56.56 1.46
CA VAL A 302 -14.84 55.75 2.28
C VAL A 302 -15.56 54.55 2.89
N GLU A 303 -16.76 54.74 3.45
CA GLU A 303 -17.56 53.67 4.03
C GLU A 303 -17.96 52.63 2.96
N SER A 304 -18.48 53.10 1.82
CA SER A 304 -18.86 52.19 0.71
C SER A 304 -17.67 51.37 0.19
N ARG A 305 -16.48 51.97 0.12
CA ARG A 305 -15.27 51.27 -0.32
C ARG A 305 -14.78 50.27 0.71
N LEU A 306 -14.82 50.60 2.00
CA LEU A 306 -14.49 49.66 3.08
C LEU A 306 -15.45 48.47 3.12
N ASP A 307 -16.76 48.72 2.95
CA ASP A 307 -17.75 47.63 2.89
C ASP A 307 -17.53 46.71 1.67
N LEU A 308 -17.16 47.27 0.52
CA LEU A 308 -16.79 46.48 -0.67
C LEU A 308 -15.60 45.57 -0.37
N ILE A 309 -14.50 46.11 0.18
CA ILE A 309 -13.29 45.36 0.53
C ILE A 309 -13.62 44.25 1.53
N LYS A 310 -14.40 44.57 2.58
CA LYS A 310 -14.82 43.61 3.61
C LYS A 310 -15.66 42.45 3.02
N ASN A 311 -16.58 42.77 2.11
CA ASN A 311 -17.40 41.75 1.45
C ASN A 311 -16.57 40.82 0.56
N LEU A 312 -15.60 41.35 -0.17
CA LEU A 312 -14.70 40.57 -1.00
C LEU A 312 -13.76 39.73 -0.16
N LYS A 313 -13.23 40.28 0.94
CA LYS A 313 -12.44 39.49 1.90
C LYS A 313 -13.22 38.32 2.49
N LYS A 314 -14.49 38.51 2.80
CA LYS A 314 -15.37 37.45 3.32
C LYS A 314 -15.63 36.33 2.30
N LYS A 315 -15.69 36.69 1.01
CA LYS A 315 -16.02 35.73 -0.07
C LYS A 315 -14.79 34.99 -0.61
N TYR A 316 -13.64 35.67 -0.77
CA TYR A 316 -12.55 35.21 -1.62
C TYR A 316 -11.20 35.04 -0.90
N GLY A 317 -11.03 35.60 0.30
CA GLY A 317 -9.79 35.47 1.07
C GLY A 317 -9.59 36.58 2.09
N ALA A 318 -8.87 36.32 3.17
CA ALA A 318 -8.71 37.24 4.28
C ALA A 318 -7.76 38.43 4.00
N SER A 319 -7.02 38.43 2.88
CA SER A 319 -6.10 39.48 2.46
C SER A 319 -6.20 39.75 0.96
N ALA A 320 -5.71 40.92 0.51
CA ALA A 320 -5.66 41.29 -0.90
C ALA A 320 -4.85 40.23 -1.71
N SER A 321 -3.72 39.74 -1.16
CA SER A 321 -2.90 38.70 -1.78
C SER A 321 -3.67 37.40 -1.97
N GLN A 322 -4.47 36.96 -1.00
CA GLN A 322 -5.30 35.73 -1.13
C GLN A 322 -6.42 35.90 -2.15
N ILE A 323 -6.99 37.09 -2.27
CA ILE A 323 -8.00 37.42 -3.31
C ILE A 323 -7.34 37.38 -4.68
N GLU A 324 -6.10 37.86 -4.84
CA GLU A 324 -5.34 37.79 -6.08
C GLU A 324 -4.96 36.35 -6.48
N GLU A 325 -4.56 35.52 -5.51
CA GLU A 325 -4.35 34.09 -5.71
C GLU A 325 -5.63 33.39 -6.20
N PHE A 326 -6.76 33.66 -5.51
CA PHE A 326 -8.08 33.14 -5.92
C PHE A 326 -8.44 33.59 -7.35
N LEU A 327 -8.24 34.88 -7.67
CA LEU A 327 -8.49 35.43 -9.01
C LEU A 327 -7.66 34.69 -10.08
N THR A 328 -6.38 34.45 -9.79
CA THR A 328 -5.47 33.75 -10.70
C THR A 328 -5.95 32.32 -10.96
N GLU A 329 -6.37 31.63 -9.90
CA GLU A 329 -6.86 30.26 -10.03
C GLU A 329 -8.23 30.19 -10.72
N ALA A 330 -9.13 31.13 -10.41
CA ALA A 330 -10.43 31.25 -11.06
C ALA A 330 -10.30 31.53 -12.55
N LYS A 331 -9.40 32.43 -12.97
CA LYS A 331 -9.09 32.68 -14.39
C LYS A 331 -8.58 31.44 -15.10
N ARG A 332 -7.65 30.71 -14.46
CA ARG A 332 -7.11 29.48 -15.03
C ARG A 332 -8.18 28.39 -15.19
N GLU A 333 -9.08 28.28 -14.24
CA GLU A 333 -10.21 27.33 -14.32
C GLU A 333 -11.22 27.76 -15.39
N TYR A 334 -11.55 29.04 -15.45
CA TYR A 334 -12.45 29.61 -16.47
C TYR A 334 -11.91 29.42 -17.89
N GLU A 335 -10.63 29.71 -18.13
CA GLU A 335 -10.00 29.48 -19.43
C GLU A 335 -10.07 28.01 -19.86
N LYS A 336 -9.87 27.08 -18.92
CA LYS A 336 -10.03 25.64 -19.20
C LYS A 336 -11.46 25.27 -19.59
N LEU A 337 -12.45 25.87 -18.94
CA LEU A 337 -13.87 25.61 -19.25
C LEU A 337 -14.30 26.23 -20.59
N VAL A 338 -13.82 27.40 -20.91
CA VAL A 338 -14.11 28.07 -22.20
C VAL A 338 -13.41 27.38 -23.37
N ASN A 339 -12.15 26.90 -23.14
CA ASN A 339 -11.40 26.17 -24.15
C ASN A 339 -11.66 24.65 -24.11
N PHE A 340 -12.75 24.22 -23.48
CA PHE A 340 -13.10 22.83 -23.22
C PHE A 340 -12.94 21.94 -24.45
N ASP A 341 -13.54 22.32 -25.59
CA ASP A 341 -13.53 21.48 -26.80
C ASP A 341 -12.10 21.28 -27.34
N VAL A 342 -11.27 22.28 -27.25
CA VAL A 342 -9.86 22.23 -27.69
C VAL A 342 -9.04 21.36 -26.74
N GLU A 343 -9.15 21.59 -25.44
CA GLU A 343 -8.42 20.82 -24.43
C GLU A 343 -8.91 19.36 -24.36
N TYR A 344 -10.22 19.14 -24.41
CA TYR A 344 -10.79 17.80 -24.47
C TYR A 344 -10.33 17.02 -25.71
N ALA A 345 -10.36 17.65 -26.89
CA ALA A 345 -9.85 17.04 -28.12
C ALA A 345 -8.37 16.70 -28.03
N LYS A 346 -7.57 17.57 -27.41
CA LYS A 346 -6.13 17.34 -27.16
C LYS A 346 -5.88 16.14 -26.26
N PHE A 347 -6.54 16.07 -25.09
CA PHE A 347 -6.39 14.95 -24.16
C PHE A 347 -6.97 13.65 -24.76
N SER A 348 -8.08 13.72 -25.49
CA SER A 348 -8.65 12.56 -26.20
C SER A 348 -7.70 12.03 -27.28
N ALA A 349 -7.07 12.91 -28.05
CA ALA A 349 -6.06 12.52 -29.05
C ALA A 349 -4.80 11.93 -28.38
N GLN A 350 -4.38 12.48 -27.23
CA GLN A 350 -3.27 11.95 -26.45
C GLN A 350 -3.61 10.56 -25.90
N LYS A 351 -4.81 10.37 -25.33
CA LYS A 351 -5.30 9.06 -24.89
C LYS A 351 -5.26 8.04 -26.03
N ALA A 352 -5.80 8.39 -27.19
CA ALA A 352 -5.81 7.50 -28.35
C ALA A 352 -4.40 7.04 -28.76
N LYS A 353 -3.41 7.94 -28.76
CA LYS A 353 -2.01 7.60 -29.04
C LYS A 353 -1.43 6.66 -27.97
N LEU A 354 -1.69 6.94 -26.70
CA LEU A 354 -1.21 6.11 -25.60
C LEU A 354 -1.85 4.72 -25.61
N ILE A 355 -3.14 4.59 -25.98
CA ILE A 355 -3.82 3.30 -26.15
C ILE A 355 -3.18 2.47 -27.29
N ILE A 356 -2.83 3.10 -28.41
CA ILE A 356 -2.08 2.41 -29.49
C ILE A 356 -0.73 1.91 -28.95
N SER A 357 0.00 2.74 -28.22
CA SER A 357 1.28 2.38 -27.63
C SER A 357 1.12 1.26 -26.58
N LEU A 358 0.07 1.31 -25.75
CA LEU A 358 -0.29 0.29 -24.77
C LEU A 358 -0.49 -1.07 -25.43
N ASN A 359 -1.35 -1.13 -26.44
CA ASN A 359 -1.67 -2.38 -27.14
C ASN A 359 -0.45 -2.91 -27.92
N SER A 360 0.39 -2.02 -28.44
CA SER A 360 1.69 -2.41 -29.04
C SER A 360 2.64 -3.03 -28.00
N SER A 361 2.72 -2.46 -26.79
CA SER A 361 3.52 -3.01 -25.69
C SER A 361 2.98 -4.36 -25.22
N TYR A 362 1.66 -4.51 -25.08
CA TYR A 362 1.04 -5.79 -24.77
C TYR A 362 1.38 -6.86 -25.80
N LYS A 363 1.31 -6.53 -27.09
CA LYS A 363 1.66 -7.45 -28.17
C LYS A 363 3.12 -7.91 -28.08
N LYS A 364 4.06 -7.01 -27.80
CA LYS A 364 5.47 -7.37 -27.62
C LYS A 364 5.67 -8.33 -26.45
N ILE A 365 5.01 -8.04 -25.31
CA ILE A 365 5.04 -8.92 -24.13
C ILE A 365 4.49 -10.30 -24.49
N THR A 366 3.37 -10.38 -25.19
CA THR A 366 2.76 -11.62 -25.68
C THR A 366 3.72 -12.39 -26.60
N ASP A 367 4.38 -11.72 -27.54
CA ASP A 367 5.32 -12.34 -28.47
C ASP A 367 6.54 -12.91 -27.75
N ILE A 368 7.08 -12.21 -26.75
CA ILE A 368 8.16 -12.72 -25.88
C ILE A 368 7.68 -13.96 -25.14
N ARG A 369 6.52 -13.90 -24.47
CA ARG A 369 5.95 -15.05 -23.74
C ARG A 369 5.74 -16.26 -24.64
N ARG A 370 5.17 -16.07 -25.82
CA ARG A 370 4.95 -17.16 -26.81
C ARG A 370 6.27 -17.77 -27.28
N LYS A 371 7.27 -16.94 -27.57
CA LYS A 371 8.59 -17.44 -27.96
C LYS A 371 9.22 -18.31 -26.89
N PHE A 372 9.22 -17.83 -25.67
CA PHE A 372 9.85 -18.55 -24.55
C PHE A 372 9.01 -19.72 -24.04
N SER A 373 7.68 -19.69 -24.20
CA SER A 373 6.81 -20.81 -23.83
C SER A 373 7.16 -22.10 -24.56
N LEU A 374 7.63 -22.03 -25.81
CA LEU A 374 8.04 -23.22 -26.56
C LEU A 374 9.26 -23.93 -25.95
N ASP A 375 10.28 -23.16 -25.57
CA ASP A 375 11.46 -23.70 -24.89
C ASP A 375 11.10 -24.19 -23.48
N PHE A 376 10.28 -23.45 -22.77
CA PHE A 376 9.77 -23.83 -21.45
C PHE A 376 8.99 -25.15 -21.50
N CYS A 377 8.05 -25.31 -22.43
CA CYS A 377 7.28 -26.54 -22.61
C CYS A 377 8.19 -27.73 -22.94
N LYS A 378 9.19 -27.54 -23.80
CA LYS A 378 10.16 -28.56 -24.15
C LYS A 378 10.95 -29.02 -22.91
N ARG A 379 11.51 -28.08 -22.14
CA ARG A 379 12.27 -28.37 -20.91
C ARG A 379 11.41 -29.05 -19.85
N VAL A 380 10.18 -28.58 -19.64
CA VAL A 380 9.25 -29.22 -18.70
C VAL A 380 8.96 -30.66 -19.13
N THR A 381 8.64 -30.88 -20.40
CA THR A 381 8.37 -32.22 -20.93
C THR A 381 9.57 -33.15 -20.78
N GLU A 382 10.79 -32.66 -21.02
CA GLU A 382 12.02 -33.45 -20.82
C GLU A 382 12.20 -33.85 -19.35
N GLN A 383 11.97 -32.93 -18.40
CA GLN A 383 12.04 -33.26 -16.98
C GLN A 383 10.95 -34.27 -16.56
N LEU A 384 9.72 -34.11 -17.06
CA LEU A 384 8.61 -35.01 -16.77
C LEU A 384 8.92 -36.45 -17.29
N LYS A 385 9.48 -36.57 -18.49
CA LYS A 385 9.93 -37.87 -19.03
C LYS A 385 11.03 -38.52 -18.18
N ALA A 386 11.99 -37.69 -17.71
CA ALA A 386 13.04 -38.17 -16.80
C ALA A 386 12.45 -38.62 -15.46
N LEU A 387 11.40 -37.98 -14.96
CA LEU A 387 10.69 -38.34 -13.73
C LEU A 387 9.70 -39.52 -13.91
N GLY A 388 9.87 -40.34 -14.97
CA GLY A 388 9.12 -41.56 -15.19
C GLY A 388 7.80 -41.40 -15.95
N MET A 389 7.44 -40.19 -16.35
CA MET A 389 6.26 -39.92 -17.17
C MET A 389 6.63 -39.93 -18.66
N LYS A 390 6.95 -41.12 -19.19
CA LYS A 390 7.55 -41.31 -20.55
C LYS A 390 6.72 -40.69 -21.68
N HIS A 391 5.41 -40.61 -21.51
CA HIS A 391 4.46 -40.11 -22.51
C HIS A 391 3.89 -38.76 -22.16
N ALA A 392 4.49 -38.09 -21.15
CA ALA A 392 4.03 -36.75 -20.75
C ALA A 392 4.08 -35.76 -21.91
N ASN A 393 3.02 -35.01 -22.07
CA ASN A 393 2.94 -33.84 -22.94
C ASN A 393 2.51 -32.64 -22.13
N PHE A 394 3.18 -31.53 -22.36
CA PHE A 394 2.90 -30.27 -21.67
C PHE A 394 2.83 -29.13 -22.68
N GLU A 395 1.77 -28.38 -22.62
CA GLU A 395 1.48 -27.26 -23.54
C GLU A 395 0.96 -26.05 -22.76
N ILE A 396 1.24 -24.86 -23.27
CA ILE A 396 0.70 -23.60 -22.76
C ILE A 396 -0.22 -23.02 -23.80
N THR A 397 -1.48 -22.82 -23.45
CA THR A 397 -2.43 -22.09 -24.27
C THR A 397 -2.52 -20.64 -23.81
N PHE A 398 -2.57 -19.74 -24.79
CA PHE A 398 -2.77 -18.32 -24.59
C PHE A 398 -4.19 -17.96 -24.98
N SER A 399 -4.93 -17.35 -24.04
CA SER A 399 -6.23 -16.76 -24.35
C SER A 399 -5.99 -15.34 -24.86
N GLU A 400 -6.44 -15.08 -26.09
CA GLU A 400 -6.38 -13.72 -26.65
C GLU A 400 -7.50 -12.88 -26.04
N LYS A 401 -7.12 -11.86 -25.29
CA LYS A 401 -8.02 -10.78 -24.90
C LYS A 401 -7.97 -9.72 -25.98
N GLY A 402 -9.13 -9.11 -26.25
CA GLY A 402 -9.24 -8.00 -27.21
C GLY A 402 -8.37 -6.82 -26.80
N GLU A 403 -8.26 -5.82 -27.67
CA GLU A 403 -7.56 -4.58 -27.39
C GLU A 403 -8.15 -3.88 -26.17
N VAL A 404 -7.28 -3.27 -25.36
CA VAL A 404 -7.68 -2.51 -24.19
C VAL A 404 -7.88 -1.07 -24.62
N GLU A 405 -9.10 -0.56 -24.47
CA GLU A 405 -9.47 0.81 -24.85
C GLU A 405 -9.64 1.73 -23.63
N ASN A 406 -10.01 1.17 -22.50
CA ASN A 406 -10.31 1.90 -21.27
C ASN A 406 -9.76 1.22 -20.02
N ALA A 407 -9.69 1.97 -18.93
CA ALA A 407 -9.33 1.44 -17.63
C ALA A 407 -10.32 0.34 -17.14
N PRO A 408 -9.86 -0.66 -16.36
CA PRO A 408 -8.50 -0.74 -15.81
C PRO A 408 -7.47 -1.26 -16.83
N TYR A 409 -6.26 -0.69 -16.78
CA TYR A 409 -5.15 -1.10 -17.63
C TYR A 409 -4.32 -2.18 -16.92
N PRO A 410 -4.26 -3.42 -17.44
CA PRO A 410 -3.47 -4.51 -16.84
C PRO A 410 -1.98 -4.19 -16.75
N GLU A 411 -1.42 -4.21 -15.54
CA GLU A 411 -0.01 -3.85 -15.32
C GLU A 411 0.98 -4.98 -15.69
N ASN A 412 0.48 -6.22 -15.79
CA ASN A 412 1.28 -7.40 -16.11
C ASN A 412 1.08 -7.90 -17.56
N GLY A 413 0.65 -7.02 -18.47
CA GLY A 413 0.27 -7.45 -19.82
C GLY A 413 -1.18 -7.93 -19.89
N ASN A 414 -1.66 -8.18 -21.11
CA ASN A 414 -3.06 -8.52 -21.38
C ASN A 414 -3.29 -10.01 -21.71
N ASP A 415 -2.36 -10.88 -21.31
CA ASP A 415 -2.45 -12.31 -21.56
C ASP A 415 -3.09 -13.06 -20.41
N GLU A 416 -3.83 -14.12 -20.75
CA GLU A 416 -4.13 -15.24 -19.86
C GLU A 416 -3.49 -16.49 -20.43
N VAL A 417 -2.83 -17.26 -19.56
CA VAL A 417 -2.22 -18.52 -19.95
C VAL A 417 -2.84 -19.67 -19.18
N GLU A 418 -2.94 -20.81 -19.81
CA GLU A 418 -3.39 -22.04 -19.18
C GLU A 418 -2.39 -23.16 -19.46
N PHE A 419 -1.89 -23.77 -18.40
CA PHE A 419 -0.98 -24.91 -18.45
C PHE A 419 -1.81 -26.19 -18.65
N ASN A 420 -1.57 -26.87 -19.75
CA ASN A 420 -2.23 -28.12 -20.11
C ASN A 420 -1.23 -29.26 -20.09
N PHE A 421 -1.64 -30.36 -19.50
CA PHE A 421 -0.79 -31.52 -19.27
C PHE A 421 -1.53 -32.82 -19.56
N SER A 422 -0.80 -33.82 -20.07
CA SER A 422 -1.23 -35.20 -20.16
C SER A 422 -0.07 -36.11 -19.75
N ALA A 423 -0.33 -37.10 -18.90
CA ALA A 423 0.67 -38.08 -18.45
C ALA A 423 0.80 -39.30 -19.40
N ASN A 424 -0.27 -39.63 -20.13
CA ASN A 424 -0.43 -40.88 -20.83
C ASN A 424 -0.52 -40.74 -22.36
N LEU A 425 -0.06 -41.72 -23.07
CA LEU A 425 -0.14 -41.77 -24.53
C LEU A 425 -1.63 -41.85 -24.97
N GLY A 426 -2.01 -40.99 -25.92
CA GLY A 426 -3.37 -40.99 -26.49
C GLY A 426 -4.43 -40.24 -25.65
N GLU A 427 -4.06 -39.74 -24.47
CA GLU A 427 -4.92 -38.82 -23.73
C GLU A 427 -4.72 -37.36 -24.22
N PRO A 428 -5.80 -36.61 -24.43
CA PRO A 428 -5.68 -35.20 -24.74
C PRO A 428 -5.09 -34.45 -23.54
N VAL A 429 -4.31 -33.43 -23.83
CA VAL A 429 -3.86 -32.48 -22.77
C VAL A 429 -5.06 -31.82 -22.12
N LYS A 430 -5.04 -31.70 -20.81
CA LYS A 430 -6.09 -31.11 -19.99
C LYS A 430 -5.51 -30.04 -19.08
N PRO A 431 -6.28 -29.00 -18.73
CA PRO A 431 -5.86 -28.05 -17.73
C PRO A 431 -5.36 -28.72 -16.46
N LEU A 432 -4.29 -28.19 -15.85
CA LEU A 432 -3.75 -28.71 -14.58
C LEU A 432 -4.82 -28.84 -13.50
N SER A 433 -5.82 -27.96 -13.51
CA SER A 433 -6.96 -27.97 -12.58
C SER A 433 -7.84 -29.22 -12.68
N LYS A 434 -7.72 -29.99 -13.77
CA LYS A 434 -8.50 -31.22 -14.01
C LYS A 434 -7.70 -32.49 -13.81
N ILE A 435 -6.47 -32.40 -13.32
CA ILE A 435 -5.61 -33.56 -13.01
C ILE A 435 -5.95 -34.04 -11.60
N ILE A 436 -6.20 -35.34 -11.48
CA ILE A 436 -6.73 -35.94 -10.24
C ILE A 436 -5.63 -36.62 -9.40
N SER A 437 -4.46 -36.95 -10.00
CA SER A 437 -3.41 -37.73 -9.34
C SER A 437 -2.42 -36.82 -8.57
N GLY A 438 -2.39 -36.93 -7.23
CA GLY A 438 -1.45 -36.19 -6.38
C GLY A 438 0.02 -36.44 -6.74
N GLY A 439 0.41 -37.70 -7.00
CA GLY A 439 1.78 -38.02 -7.38
C GLY A 439 2.19 -37.45 -8.75
N GLU A 440 1.27 -37.33 -9.71
CA GLU A 440 1.56 -36.69 -11.01
C GLU A 440 1.78 -35.20 -10.86
N ILE A 441 0.94 -34.52 -10.06
CA ILE A 441 1.08 -33.10 -9.78
C ILE A 441 2.38 -32.82 -9.02
N SER A 442 2.76 -33.65 -8.03
CA SER A 442 4.01 -33.45 -7.26
C SER A 442 5.25 -33.60 -8.16
N ARG A 443 5.25 -34.55 -9.09
CA ARG A 443 6.34 -34.70 -10.08
C ARG A 443 6.34 -33.56 -11.10
N PHE A 444 5.15 -33.07 -11.50
CA PHE A 444 5.05 -31.91 -12.37
C PHE A 444 5.62 -30.64 -11.66
N MET A 445 5.30 -30.46 -10.38
CA MET A 445 5.86 -29.37 -9.58
C MET A 445 7.38 -29.49 -9.44
N LEU A 446 7.90 -30.70 -9.20
CA LEU A 446 9.35 -30.92 -9.18
C LEU A 446 9.99 -30.53 -10.52
N ALA A 447 9.41 -30.95 -11.64
CA ALA A 447 9.90 -30.61 -12.97
C ALA A 447 9.94 -29.09 -13.19
N LEU A 448 8.89 -28.39 -12.78
CA LEU A 448 8.84 -26.91 -12.83
C LEU A 448 9.94 -26.29 -11.98
N LYS A 449 10.12 -26.76 -10.73
CA LYS A 449 11.12 -26.20 -9.81
C LYS A 449 12.55 -26.45 -10.28
N VAL A 450 12.83 -27.59 -10.89
CA VAL A 450 14.15 -27.86 -11.53
C VAL A 450 14.46 -26.79 -12.58
N ILE A 451 13.46 -26.37 -13.36
CA ILE A 451 13.64 -25.39 -14.44
C ILE A 451 13.69 -23.97 -13.91
N THR A 452 12.86 -23.66 -12.89
CA THR A 452 12.74 -22.33 -12.34
C THR A 452 13.68 -22.06 -11.15
N SER A 453 14.39 -23.09 -10.64
CA SER A 453 15.40 -22.91 -9.59
C SER A 453 16.54 -22.01 -10.09
N GLY A 454 16.78 -20.91 -9.38
CA GLY A 454 17.74 -19.87 -9.80
C GLY A 454 17.08 -18.59 -10.33
N TYR A 455 15.77 -18.59 -10.52
CA TYR A 455 14.98 -17.39 -10.84
C TYR A 455 14.11 -16.91 -9.65
N HIS A 456 14.29 -17.51 -8.46
CA HIS A 456 13.49 -17.22 -7.27
C HIS A 456 14.37 -16.75 -6.10
N ASP A 457 13.88 -15.77 -5.38
CA ASP A 457 14.43 -15.34 -4.08
C ASP A 457 13.97 -16.24 -2.91
N ILE A 458 13.34 -17.41 -3.20
CA ILE A 458 12.84 -18.35 -2.19
C ILE A 458 13.99 -19.17 -1.64
N SER A 459 14.14 -19.14 -0.33
CA SER A 459 15.26 -19.79 0.36
C SER A 459 15.05 -21.27 0.62
N THR A 460 13.80 -21.78 0.67
CA THR A 460 13.49 -23.17 1.04
C THR A 460 12.34 -23.73 0.21
N TYR A 461 12.51 -24.92 -0.35
CA TYR A 461 11.43 -25.70 -0.98
C TYR A 461 11.07 -26.91 -0.10
N VAL A 462 9.77 -27.17 0.05
CA VAL A 462 9.26 -28.35 0.76
C VAL A 462 8.46 -29.22 -0.19
N PHE A 463 8.78 -30.52 -0.24
CA PHE A 463 8.11 -31.49 -1.10
C PHE A 463 7.52 -32.64 -0.27
N ASP A 464 6.22 -32.87 -0.44
CA ASP A 464 5.51 -34.01 0.12
C ASP A 464 4.92 -34.89 -0.98
N GLU A 465 4.70 -36.17 -0.65
CA GLU A 465 4.07 -37.17 -1.52
C GLU A 465 4.72 -37.41 -2.91
N ILE A 466 5.96 -36.96 -3.10
CA ILE A 466 6.63 -37.08 -4.41
C ILE A 466 6.93 -38.51 -4.79
N ASP A 467 6.98 -39.38 -3.80
CA ASP A 467 7.28 -40.82 -3.91
C ASP A 467 6.06 -41.70 -4.15
N VAL A 468 4.85 -41.11 -4.20
CA VAL A 468 3.63 -41.86 -4.49
C VAL A 468 3.63 -42.36 -5.93
N GLY A 469 3.56 -43.69 -6.08
CA GLY A 469 3.50 -44.36 -7.39
C GLY A 469 4.82 -44.45 -8.16
N ILE A 470 5.97 -44.20 -7.50
CA ILE A 470 7.29 -44.39 -8.12
C ILE A 470 8.13 -45.42 -7.37
N SER A 471 9.00 -46.09 -8.10
CA SER A 471 9.94 -47.07 -7.56
C SER A 471 11.16 -47.22 -8.47
N GLY A 472 12.20 -47.89 -7.98
CA GLY A 472 13.38 -48.27 -8.76
C GLY A 472 14.07 -47.06 -9.44
N ALA A 473 14.27 -47.15 -10.75
CA ALA A 473 15.02 -46.17 -11.52
C ALA A 473 14.43 -44.75 -11.47
N THR A 474 13.11 -44.63 -11.37
CA THR A 474 12.46 -43.28 -11.24
C THR A 474 12.79 -42.63 -9.91
N ALA A 475 12.83 -43.40 -8.82
CA ALA A 475 13.21 -42.89 -7.49
C ALA A 475 14.66 -42.35 -7.48
N GLU A 476 15.57 -43.01 -8.21
CA GLU A 476 16.96 -42.55 -8.37
C GLU A 476 17.03 -41.19 -9.11
N VAL A 477 16.22 -41.03 -10.16
CA VAL A 477 16.15 -39.76 -10.89
C VAL A 477 15.59 -38.65 -10.00
N VAL A 478 14.53 -38.92 -9.23
CA VAL A 478 13.96 -37.95 -8.27
C VAL A 478 15.01 -37.53 -7.25
N ALA A 479 15.75 -38.52 -6.66
CA ALA A 479 16.80 -38.21 -5.69
C ALA A 479 17.91 -37.32 -6.28
N LYS A 480 18.35 -37.61 -7.53
CA LYS A 480 19.32 -36.77 -8.24
C LYS A 480 18.80 -35.35 -8.48
N LYS A 481 17.52 -35.21 -8.86
CA LYS A 481 16.91 -33.88 -9.06
C LYS A 481 16.82 -33.08 -7.76
N PHE A 482 16.53 -33.74 -6.65
CA PHE A 482 16.61 -33.07 -5.35
C PHE A 482 18.04 -32.62 -5.03
N ALA A 483 19.04 -33.44 -5.28
CA ALA A 483 20.43 -33.05 -5.09
C ALA A 483 20.84 -31.89 -6.01
N ASP A 484 20.36 -31.83 -7.25
CA ASP A 484 20.65 -30.75 -8.18
C ASP A 484 20.03 -29.39 -7.68
N ILE A 485 18.77 -29.40 -7.21
CA ILE A 485 18.10 -28.22 -6.67
C ILE A 485 18.72 -27.76 -5.35
N SER A 486 19.01 -28.72 -4.47
CA SER A 486 19.49 -28.47 -3.11
C SER A 486 20.86 -27.80 -3.03
N ARG A 487 21.59 -27.74 -4.14
CA ARG A 487 22.86 -26.99 -4.25
C ARG A 487 22.68 -25.46 -4.19
N LYS A 488 21.51 -24.96 -4.57
CA LYS A 488 21.24 -23.53 -4.66
C LYS A 488 20.20 -23.07 -3.66
N THR A 489 19.32 -23.97 -3.24
CA THR A 489 18.17 -23.67 -2.42
C THR A 489 17.95 -24.82 -1.46
N GLN A 490 17.74 -24.57 -0.19
CA GLN A 490 17.43 -25.60 0.79
C GLN A 490 16.19 -26.39 0.35
N VAL A 491 16.28 -27.73 0.42
CA VAL A 491 15.17 -28.65 0.08
C VAL A 491 14.80 -29.47 1.30
N LEU A 492 13.53 -29.47 1.66
CA LEU A 492 12.94 -30.36 2.64
C LEU A 492 12.07 -31.37 1.88
N ALA A 493 12.37 -32.67 2.00
CA ALA A 493 11.59 -33.72 1.35
C ALA A 493 11.05 -34.71 2.39
N ILE A 494 9.79 -35.06 2.29
CA ILE A 494 9.21 -36.18 3.03
C ILE A 494 9.19 -37.38 2.10
N SER A 495 9.91 -38.44 2.48
CA SER A 495 10.00 -39.63 1.63
C SER A 495 10.22 -40.90 2.44
N HIS A 496 9.71 -42.02 1.89
CA HIS A 496 9.95 -43.36 2.35
C HIS A 496 10.87 -44.16 1.38
N LEU A 497 11.36 -43.48 0.32
CA LEU A 497 12.24 -44.12 -0.66
C LEU A 497 13.70 -44.19 -0.16
N PRO A 498 14.32 -45.39 -0.10
CA PRO A 498 15.68 -45.56 0.39
C PRO A 498 16.69 -44.65 -0.30
N VAL A 499 16.61 -44.53 -1.63
CA VAL A 499 17.55 -43.72 -2.42
C VAL A 499 17.41 -42.21 -2.17
N VAL A 500 16.20 -41.71 -1.90
CA VAL A 500 15.96 -40.28 -1.53
C VAL A 500 16.55 -40.03 -0.15
N CYS A 501 16.31 -40.93 0.82
CA CYS A 501 16.93 -40.85 2.14
C CYS A 501 18.46 -40.95 2.06
N ALA A 502 19.01 -41.80 1.18
CA ALA A 502 20.45 -41.93 0.95
C ALA A 502 21.07 -40.64 0.37
N MET A 503 20.34 -39.93 -0.47
CA MET A 503 20.79 -38.67 -1.09
C MET A 503 20.78 -37.48 -0.11
N SER A 504 20.12 -37.56 1.06
CA SER A 504 20.03 -36.45 2.02
C SER A 504 21.39 -35.93 2.50
N ASP A 505 21.50 -34.65 2.73
CA ASP A 505 22.60 -34.02 3.46
C ASP A 505 22.30 -34.06 4.95
N VAL A 506 21.05 -33.77 5.32
CA VAL A 506 20.55 -33.85 6.70
C VAL A 506 19.43 -34.88 6.78
N PRO A 507 19.73 -36.12 7.19
CA PRO A 507 18.74 -37.17 7.40
C PRO A 507 18.04 -36.98 8.77
N ILE A 508 16.72 -36.92 8.75
CA ILE A 508 15.87 -36.70 9.93
C ILE A 508 14.91 -37.89 10.06
N LYS A 509 14.97 -38.58 11.20
CA LYS A 509 14.06 -39.70 11.49
C LYS A 509 12.91 -39.27 12.39
N ILE A 510 11.70 -39.65 11.99
CA ILE A 510 10.48 -39.49 12.77
C ILE A 510 9.99 -40.86 13.20
N SER A 511 9.88 -41.09 14.50
CA SER A 511 9.45 -42.37 15.06
C SER A 511 8.40 -42.16 16.15
N LYS A 512 7.55 -43.16 16.37
CA LYS A 512 6.64 -43.23 17.51
C LYS A 512 7.26 -44.08 18.60
N ILE A 513 7.20 -43.58 19.82
CA ILE A 513 7.56 -44.36 21.01
C ILE A 513 6.36 -44.35 21.98
N GLU A 514 6.27 -45.39 22.77
CA GLU A 514 5.32 -45.46 23.86
C GLU A 514 5.99 -45.00 25.14
N GLU A 515 5.52 -43.89 25.69
CA GLU A 515 6.03 -43.35 26.94
C GLU A 515 4.85 -43.05 27.89
N ASN A 516 4.91 -43.63 29.09
CA ASN A 516 3.85 -43.49 30.13
C ASN A 516 2.45 -43.88 29.65
N GLY A 517 2.32 -44.89 28.77
CA GLY A 517 1.02 -45.34 28.23
C GLY A 517 0.43 -44.42 27.19
N LYS A 518 1.21 -43.46 26.67
CA LYS A 518 0.83 -42.55 25.57
C LYS A 518 1.82 -42.72 24.41
N THR A 519 1.29 -42.62 23.19
CA THR A 519 2.15 -42.56 22.00
C THR A 519 2.69 -41.14 21.83
N VAL A 520 3.99 -41.00 21.74
CA VAL A 520 4.70 -39.75 21.53
C VAL A 520 5.54 -39.85 20.25
N THR A 521 5.50 -38.83 19.41
CA THR A 521 6.36 -38.71 18.24
C THR A 521 7.69 -38.08 18.64
N VAL A 522 8.79 -38.73 18.27
CA VAL A 522 10.16 -38.27 18.48
C VAL A 522 10.80 -37.98 17.14
N VAL A 523 11.52 -36.86 17.07
CA VAL A 523 12.28 -36.46 15.86
C VAL A 523 13.76 -36.45 16.21
N LYS A 524 14.58 -37.01 15.35
CA LYS A 524 16.03 -37.14 15.55
C LYS A 524 16.80 -36.90 14.26
N ASN A 525 17.81 -36.03 14.30
CA ASN A 525 18.80 -35.95 13.23
C ASN A 525 19.75 -37.13 13.33
N LEU A 526 19.97 -37.81 12.20
CA LEU A 526 20.76 -39.02 12.17
C LEU A 526 22.22 -38.75 11.80
N SER A 527 23.15 -39.38 12.50
CA SER A 527 24.54 -39.46 12.08
C SER A 527 24.68 -40.34 10.81
N LYS A 528 25.85 -40.32 10.17
CA LYS A 528 26.09 -41.13 8.93
C LYS A 528 25.85 -42.63 9.16
N SER A 529 26.26 -43.16 10.30
CA SER A 529 26.01 -44.58 10.63
C SER A 529 24.52 -44.86 10.86
N GLU A 530 23.83 -43.98 11.61
CA GLU A 530 22.40 -44.14 11.84
C GLU A 530 21.58 -43.98 10.54
N LYS A 531 22.02 -43.13 9.62
CA LYS A 531 21.46 -43.00 8.28
C LYS A 531 21.51 -44.32 7.52
N ILE A 532 22.65 -45.04 7.53
CA ILE A 532 22.80 -46.35 6.90
C ILE A 532 21.82 -47.35 7.53
N TYR A 533 21.71 -47.37 8.86
CA TYR A 533 20.77 -48.26 9.55
C TYR A 533 19.31 -47.92 9.22
N GLU A 534 18.94 -46.66 9.12
CA GLU A 534 17.59 -46.26 8.73
C GLU A 534 17.27 -46.69 7.29
N ILE A 535 18.20 -46.49 6.35
CA ILE A 535 18.05 -46.92 4.96
C ILE A 535 17.89 -48.44 4.89
N MET A 536 18.72 -49.19 5.63
CA MET A 536 18.60 -50.65 5.75
C MET A 536 17.21 -51.04 6.28
N ARG A 537 16.70 -50.38 7.32
CA ARG A 537 15.36 -50.62 7.85
C ARG A 537 14.26 -50.36 6.81
N ILE A 538 14.37 -49.28 6.04
CA ILE A 538 13.42 -48.97 4.97
C ILE A 538 13.45 -50.03 3.84
N MET A 539 14.63 -50.57 3.52
CA MET A 539 14.80 -51.56 2.45
C MET A 539 14.35 -52.97 2.85
N SER A 540 14.61 -53.38 4.08
CA SER A 540 14.50 -54.78 4.50
C SER A 540 13.61 -55.03 5.71
N GLY A 541 13.01 -53.96 6.29
CA GLY A 541 12.26 -54.03 7.54
C GLY A 541 13.17 -54.27 8.76
N GLU A 542 12.58 -54.73 9.87
CA GLU A 542 13.31 -54.93 11.14
C GLU A 542 14.26 -56.13 11.14
N ASN A 543 14.06 -57.09 10.23
CA ASN A 543 14.90 -58.30 10.10
C ASN A 543 16.06 -58.07 9.11
N ALA A 544 16.95 -57.18 9.47
CA ALA A 544 18.07 -56.80 8.62
C ALA A 544 19.22 -57.83 8.66
N SER A 545 19.71 -58.21 7.49
CA SER A 545 20.89 -59.04 7.32
C SER A 545 22.15 -58.21 7.03
N ASP A 546 23.33 -58.76 7.25
CA ASP A 546 24.60 -58.11 6.87
C ASP A 546 24.65 -57.73 5.37
N ILE A 547 23.92 -58.45 4.53
CA ILE A 547 23.79 -58.14 3.09
C ILE A 547 22.98 -56.84 2.91
N ALA A 548 21.88 -56.67 3.66
CA ALA A 548 21.06 -55.48 3.61
C ALA A 548 21.83 -54.22 4.10
N TYR A 549 22.66 -54.40 5.13
CA TYR A 549 23.53 -53.31 5.60
C TYR A 549 24.54 -52.88 4.53
N LYS A 550 25.25 -53.83 3.91
CA LYS A 550 26.18 -53.52 2.82
C LYS A 550 25.51 -52.83 1.64
N HIS A 551 24.32 -53.27 1.25
CA HIS A 551 23.57 -52.64 0.17
C HIS A 551 23.13 -51.22 0.53
N ALA A 552 22.71 -50.95 1.76
CA ALA A 552 22.41 -49.61 2.24
C ALA A 552 23.67 -48.72 2.23
N GLU A 553 24.80 -49.24 2.67
CA GLU A 553 26.10 -48.54 2.66
C GLU A 553 26.57 -48.22 1.23
N GLU A 554 26.47 -49.17 0.29
CA GLU A 554 26.78 -48.94 -1.12
C GLU A 554 25.88 -47.87 -1.73
N THR A 555 24.58 -47.86 -1.39
CA THR A 555 23.63 -46.86 -1.84
C THR A 555 24.00 -45.48 -1.35
N VAL A 556 24.36 -45.32 -0.06
CA VAL A 556 24.82 -44.02 0.50
C VAL A 556 26.10 -43.57 -0.18
N ASN A 557 27.09 -44.46 -0.33
CA ASN A 557 28.37 -44.12 -0.97
C ASN A 557 28.18 -43.68 -2.43
N SER A 558 27.28 -44.33 -3.19
CA SER A 558 26.94 -43.94 -4.56
C SER A 558 26.30 -42.55 -4.62
N CYS A 559 25.40 -42.24 -3.69
CA CYS A 559 24.79 -40.92 -3.59
C CYS A 559 25.82 -39.84 -3.22
N ASP A 560 26.71 -40.11 -2.26
CA ASP A 560 27.79 -39.19 -1.88
C ASP A 560 28.75 -38.92 -3.05
N ALA A 561 29.09 -39.96 -3.84
CA ALA A 561 29.91 -39.84 -5.05
C ALA A 561 29.21 -38.98 -6.13
N TYR A 562 27.90 -39.14 -6.31
CA TYR A 562 27.12 -38.30 -7.21
C TYR A 562 27.17 -36.81 -6.77
N LYS A 563 26.92 -36.53 -5.50
CA LYS A 563 26.97 -35.18 -4.95
C LYS A 563 28.34 -34.52 -5.11
N SER A 564 29.42 -35.27 -4.82
CA SER A 564 30.78 -34.77 -4.98
C SER A 564 31.09 -34.44 -6.44
N ARG A 565 30.63 -35.27 -7.41
CA ARG A 565 30.80 -34.99 -8.84
C ARG A 565 30.07 -33.75 -9.31
N ILE A 566 28.84 -33.52 -8.87
CA ILE A 566 28.09 -32.30 -9.26
C ILE A 566 28.65 -31.04 -8.58
N SER A 567 29.24 -31.15 -7.38
CA SER A 567 29.90 -30.05 -6.70
C SER A 567 31.19 -29.59 -7.37
N SER A 568 31.91 -30.51 -8.06
CA SER A 568 33.16 -30.19 -8.78
C SER A 568 32.92 -29.59 -10.17
N GLN A 569 31.68 -29.48 -10.64
CA GLN A 569 31.33 -28.90 -11.97
C GLN A 569 30.96 -27.43 -11.93
N ILE A 570 31.17 -26.77 -10.79
CA ILE A 570 31.09 -25.30 -10.59
C ILE A 570 32.47 -24.72 -10.56
#